data_8266b28085812273068e1692159c54e7
#
_entry.id   8266b28085812273068e1692159c54e7
#
_cell.length_a   1.000
_cell.length_b   1.000
_cell.length_c   1.000
_cell.angle_alpha   90.00
_cell.angle_beta   90.00
_cell.angle_gamma   90.00
#
_symmetry.space_group_name_H-M   'P 1'
#
loop_
_entity.id
_entity.type
_entity.pdbx_description
1 polymer ?
#
loop_
_entity_poly.entity_id
_entity_poly.type
_entity_poly.pdbx_seq_one_letter_code
_entity_poly.pdbx_strand_id
1 'polypeptide(L)'
;LIHSHLPIVLCALALQACASRLDEPPATGFDSYRQQTLQLIENHRVFQTADRTAELNWNAPQQWRPNGTPKGGVLLVHGLGDSPWSFHDIGRTLADQGYIVRTVLLPGHGTRPQDMLNVTLAQWQQVVREQAAQLSREVPKVYLGGFSTGANLVLDYAYQHDDIAGLLLFSPAFRSDSAYVWVTPWISWVRPWLAEPDDGVRPMQTPVRYLNVPTNGFAQFHYSSVLARQRLEQKPYGKPVFMVITEHDSVLDTRYVLDSFNQRFTHPGSRLVWYGTSPQAAPQNPRVLARNDYLPELHISQFSHMGLLFSPDNPLYGPQGSQRICWNGQPLPDMARCMAGEPVWYSDWGYQEPGKVHARLTFNPYYQWQSQVMLNVLGQ
;
A
#
# COMPACT_ATOMS: atom_id res chain seq x y z
N LEU A 1 -70.34 -51.53 -2.31
CA LEU A 1 -70.20 -50.48 -1.34
C LEU A 1 -69.10 -50.88 -0.34
N ILE A 2 -67.84 -50.72 -0.71
CA ILE A 2 -66.74 -51.03 0.19
C ILE A 2 -65.79 -49.82 0.15
N HIS A 3 -65.71 -49.12 1.26
CA HIS A 3 -64.73 -48.00 1.48
C HIS A 3 -63.39 -48.59 1.93
N SER A 4 -62.38 -48.42 1.19
CA SER A 4 -61.00 -48.73 1.60
C SER A 4 -60.30 -47.45 2.09
N HIS A 5 -60.03 -47.41 3.38
CA HIS A 5 -59.16 -46.43 4.00
C HIS A 5 -57.68 -46.87 3.84
N LEU A 6 -56.85 -46.04 3.19
CA LEU A 6 -55.44 -46.24 3.15
C LEU A 6 -54.81 -45.32 4.21
N PRO A 7 -53.92 -45.79 5.07
CA PRO A 7 -53.27 -44.94 6.06
C PRO A 7 -52.09 -44.17 5.45
N ILE A 8 -52.12 -42.90 5.68
CA ILE A 8 -50.94 -42.00 5.47
C ILE A 8 -49.95 -42.29 6.60
N VAL A 9 -48.87 -42.99 6.29
CA VAL A 9 -47.73 -43.14 7.19
C VAL A 9 -46.77 -42.00 7.00
N LEU A 10 -46.47 -41.27 8.08
CA LEU A 10 -45.52 -40.17 8.26
C LEU A 10 -44.14 -40.53 7.75
N CYS A 11 -43.61 -39.68 6.87
CA CYS A 11 -42.18 -39.42 6.67
C CYS A 11 -41.80 -38.14 7.40
N ALA A 12 -41.62 -38.24 8.70
CA ALA A 12 -41.17 -37.14 9.57
C ALA A 12 -39.90 -37.57 10.34
N LEU A 13 -38.81 -37.90 9.63
CA LEU A 13 -37.53 -38.24 10.26
C LEU A 13 -36.38 -38.07 9.26
N ALA A 14 -36.07 -36.83 8.86
CA ALA A 14 -34.77 -36.49 8.24
C ALA A 14 -34.53 -34.96 8.16
N LEU A 15 -34.88 -34.21 9.19
CA LEU A 15 -34.62 -32.75 9.24
C LEU A 15 -33.95 -32.32 10.56
N GLN A 16 -33.11 -33.16 11.15
CA GLN A 16 -32.40 -32.81 12.41
C GLN A 16 -30.89 -32.98 12.36
N ALA A 17 -30.25 -32.90 11.20
CA ALA A 17 -28.79 -33.02 11.10
C ALA A 17 -28.08 -31.82 10.46
N CYS A 18 -28.71 -30.64 10.35
CA CYS A 18 -28.07 -29.41 9.82
C CYS A 18 -28.23 -28.18 10.73
N ALA A 19 -28.52 -28.38 12.02
CA ALA A 19 -28.70 -27.27 12.96
C ALA A 19 -27.62 -27.21 14.04
N SER A 20 -26.36 -27.23 13.66
CA SER A 20 -25.27 -27.06 14.62
C SER A 20 -24.03 -26.37 14.02
N ARG A 21 -24.25 -25.35 13.18
CA ARG A 21 -23.24 -24.34 12.80
C ARG A 21 -23.89 -22.96 12.65
N LEU A 22 -24.79 -22.63 13.54
CA LEU A 22 -25.30 -21.28 13.71
C LEU A 22 -24.80 -20.77 15.06
N ASP A 23 -24.18 -19.59 15.03
CA ASP A 23 -23.90 -18.75 16.17
C ASP A 23 -22.55 -18.94 16.89
N GLU A 24 -21.43 -18.87 16.12
CA GLU A 24 -20.38 -17.99 16.63
C GLU A 24 -20.76 -16.57 16.14
N PRO A 25 -20.91 -15.58 17.05
CA PRO A 25 -21.06 -14.20 16.63
C PRO A 25 -19.86 -13.87 15.74
N PRO A 26 -20.03 -13.13 14.62
CA PRO A 26 -18.91 -12.81 13.75
C PRO A 26 -17.85 -12.21 14.64
N ALA A 27 -16.68 -12.85 14.67
CA ALA A 27 -15.61 -12.47 15.53
C ALA A 27 -15.34 -10.98 15.28
N THR A 28 -15.69 -10.17 16.26
CA THR A 28 -15.65 -8.71 16.19
C THR A 28 -14.28 -8.28 16.62
N GLY A 29 -13.43 -7.88 15.67
CA GLY A 29 -12.12 -7.36 16.02
C GLY A 29 -11.13 -7.50 14.89
N PHE A 30 -9.98 -6.85 15.04
CA PHE A 30 -8.90 -6.93 14.05
C PHE A 30 -8.40 -8.37 13.84
N ASP A 31 -8.36 -9.19 14.89
CA ASP A 31 -7.91 -10.58 14.80
C ASP A 31 -8.81 -11.42 13.88
N SER A 32 -10.11 -11.18 13.93
CA SER A 32 -11.04 -11.80 12.99
C SER A 32 -10.83 -11.38 11.56
N TYR A 33 -10.69 -10.08 11.32
CA TYR A 33 -10.38 -9.55 9.99
C TYR A 33 -9.09 -10.17 9.45
N ARG A 34 -8.04 -10.24 10.28
CA ARG A 34 -6.77 -10.89 9.93
C ARG A 34 -6.95 -12.37 9.61
N GLN A 35 -7.70 -13.11 10.43
CA GLN A 35 -7.94 -14.55 10.23
C GLN A 35 -8.71 -14.84 8.95
N GLN A 36 -9.76 -14.09 8.67
CA GLN A 36 -10.53 -14.20 7.40
C GLN A 36 -9.66 -13.89 6.19
N THR A 37 -8.80 -12.86 6.30
CA THR A 37 -7.88 -12.49 5.24
C THR A 37 -6.80 -13.56 5.02
N LEU A 38 -6.27 -14.16 6.09
CA LEU A 38 -5.33 -15.29 5.99
C LEU A 38 -5.95 -16.46 5.22
N GLN A 39 -7.18 -16.83 5.53
CA GLN A 39 -7.89 -17.90 4.82
C GLN A 39 -8.12 -17.55 3.34
N LEU A 40 -8.48 -16.30 3.05
CA LEU A 40 -8.62 -15.82 1.67
C LEU A 40 -7.30 -15.96 0.90
N ILE A 41 -6.19 -15.51 1.48
CA ILE A 41 -4.86 -15.59 0.84
C ILE A 41 -4.47 -17.05 0.67
N GLU A 42 -4.58 -17.88 1.68
CA GLU A 42 -4.23 -19.29 1.63
C GLU A 42 -4.95 -20.04 0.50
N ASN A 43 -6.23 -19.75 0.30
CA ASN A 43 -7.07 -20.40 -0.70
C ASN A 43 -6.84 -19.90 -2.14
N HIS A 44 -6.38 -18.67 -2.32
CA HIS A 44 -6.36 -18.02 -3.64
C HIS A 44 -4.95 -17.61 -4.12
N ARG A 45 -3.95 -17.59 -3.22
CA ARG A 45 -2.62 -17.13 -3.59
C ARG A 45 -1.86 -18.12 -4.47
N VAL A 46 -1.24 -17.60 -5.51
CA VAL A 46 -0.17 -18.28 -6.24
C VAL A 46 1.14 -18.00 -5.53
N PHE A 47 1.58 -18.94 -4.69
CA PHE A 47 2.80 -18.79 -3.88
C PHE A 47 4.06 -18.74 -4.74
N GLN A 48 4.98 -17.85 -4.37
CA GLN A 48 6.22 -17.59 -5.10
C GLN A 48 7.46 -18.17 -4.40
N THR A 49 7.32 -18.60 -3.15
CA THR A 49 8.42 -19.16 -2.35
C THR A 49 8.06 -20.54 -1.83
N ALA A 50 9.10 -21.32 -1.45
CA ALA A 50 8.92 -22.60 -0.78
C ALA A 50 8.36 -22.44 0.65
N ASP A 51 8.68 -21.32 1.32
CA ASP A 51 8.13 -20.99 2.64
C ASP A 51 6.76 -20.29 2.50
N ARG A 52 5.74 -21.13 2.27
CA ARG A 52 4.37 -20.67 2.13
C ARG A 52 3.85 -19.96 3.38
N THR A 53 4.30 -20.37 4.55
CA THR A 53 3.88 -19.77 5.83
C THR A 53 4.41 -18.33 5.96
N ALA A 54 5.67 -18.11 5.66
CA ALA A 54 6.25 -16.78 5.64
C ALA A 54 5.53 -15.87 4.60
N GLU A 55 5.38 -16.37 3.37
CA GLU A 55 4.74 -15.63 2.29
C GLU A 55 3.27 -15.28 2.60
N LEU A 56 2.51 -16.19 3.22
CA LEU A 56 1.16 -15.96 3.72
C LEU A 56 1.15 -14.79 4.72
N ASN A 57 2.04 -14.82 5.70
CA ASN A 57 2.12 -13.79 6.73
C ASN A 57 2.57 -12.42 6.17
N TRP A 58 3.44 -12.38 5.17
CA TRP A 58 3.88 -11.12 4.54
C TRP A 58 2.73 -10.40 3.82
N ASN A 59 1.74 -11.16 3.30
CA ASN A 59 0.60 -10.60 2.58
C ASN A 59 -0.63 -10.36 3.48
N ALA A 60 -0.65 -10.89 4.69
CA ALA A 60 -1.75 -10.73 5.63
C ALA A 60 -1.69 -9.38 6.37
N PRO A 61 -2.83 -8.82 6.77
CA PRO A 61 -2.87 -7.70 7.70
C PRO A 61 -2.09 -7.98 8.97
N GLN A 62 -1.34 -6.98 9.45
CA GLN A 62 -0.54 -7.06 10.66
C GLN A 62 -1.05 -6.10 11.71
N GLN A 63 -0.85 -6.46 12.97
CA GLN A 63 -1.03 -5.56 14.11
C GLN A 63 0.20 -5.59 14.99
N TRP A 64 0.74 -4.44 15.29
CA TRP A 64 1.77 -4.24 16.31
C TRP A 64 1.16 -3.47 17.46
N ARG A 65 1.48 -3.91 18.68
CA ARG A 65 1.04 -3.24 19.92
C ARG A 65 2.26 -2.73 20.67
N PRO A 66 2.18 -1.53 21.24
CA PRO A 66 3.26 -1.01 22.07
C PRO A 66 3.32 -1.74 23.42
N ASN A 67 4.45 -1.63 24.09
CA ASN A 67 4.56 -1.96 25.48
C ASN A 67 3.86 -0.88 26.33
N GLY A 68 2.81 -1.25 27.07
CA GLY A 68 2.05 -0.33 27.93
C GLY A 68 0.82 0.29 27.26
N THR A 69 0.31 1.37 27.84
CA THR A 69 -0.91 2.05 27.36
C THR A 69 -0.64 2.76 26.05
N PRO A 70 -1.44 2.49 24.99
CA PRO A 70 -1.26 3.14 23.71
C PRO A 70 -1.50 4.66 23.75
N LYS A 71 -0.63 5.43 23.11
CA LYS A 71 -0.80 6.89 22.89
C LYS A 71 -1.87 7.21 21.85
N GLY A 72 -2.16 6.25 20.96
CA GLY A 72 -3.09 6.35 19.86
C GLY A 72 -2.97 5.15 18.95
N GLY A 73 -3.66 5.22 17.81
CA GLY A 73 -3.63 4.19 16.78
C GLY A 73 -3.23 4.74 15.43
N VAL A 74 -2.63 3.90 14.59
CA VAL A 74 -2.28 4.21 13.21
C VAL A 74 -2.79 3.09 12.31
N LEU A 75 -3.62 3.44 11.33
CA LEU A 75 -4.04 2.52 10.27
C LEU A 75 -3.22 2.80 9.01
N LEU A 76 -2.60 1.78 8.44
CA LEU A 76 -1.71 1.89 7.28
C LEU A 76 -2.28 1.13 6.08
N VAL A 77 -2.39 1.81 4.93
CA VAL A 77 -3.02 1.32 3.71
C VAL A 77 -2.01 1.29 2.56
N HIS A 78 -1.75 0.09 2.03
CA HIS A 78 -0.76 -0.11 0.95
C HIS A 78 -1.21 0.43 -0.40
N GLY A 79 -0.30 0.49 -1.38
CA GLY A 79 -0.52 0.95 -2.74
C GLY A 79 -1.08 -0.12 -3.70
N LEU A 80 -1.33 0.30 -4.94
CA LEU A 80 -1.78 -0.57 -6.03
C LEU A 80 -0.74 -1.66 -6.33
N GLY A 81 -1.19 -2.90 -6.37
CA GLY A 81 -0.35 -4.07 -6.61
C GLY A 81 0.55 -4.47 -5.44
N ASP A 82 0.47 -3.78 -4.31
CA ASP A 82 1.27 -4.03 -3.12
C ASP A 82 0.56 -4.95 -2.09
N SER A 83 1.13 -5.03 -0.90
CA SER A 83 0.60 -5.79 0.23
C SER A 83 0.88 -5.07 1.55
N PRO A 84 0.35 -5.54 2.69
CA PRO A 84 0.65 -5.03 4.02
C PRO A 84 2.15 -4.97 4.36
N TRP A 85 2.98 -5.78 3.69
CA TRP A 85 4.44 -5.74 3.85
C TRP A 85 5.05 -4.36 3.59
N SER A 86 4.43 -3.55 2.74
CA SER A 86 4.86 -2.17 2.47
C SER A 86 5.08 -1.34 3.74
N PHE A 87 4.41 -1.70 4.83
CA PHE A 87 4.49 -1.00 6.10
C PHE A 87 5.14 -1.82 7.23
N HIS A 88 5.87 -2.89 6.90
CA HIS A 88 6.51 -3.73 7.91
C HIS A 88 7.42 -2.94 8.85
N ASP A 89 8.33 -2.15 8.30
CA ASP A 89 9.31 -1.39 9.10
C ASP A 89 8.67 -0.18 9.78
N ILE A 90 7.84 0.56 9.06
CA ILE A 90 7.12 1.74 9.58
C ILE A 90 6.16 1.32 10.70
N GLY A 91 5.46 0.20 10.54
CA GLY A 91 4.55 -0.33 11.55
C GLY A 91 5.27 -0.65 12.87
N ARG A 92 6.42 -1.29 12.80
CA ARG A 92 7.27 -1.56 13.98
C ARG A 92 7.78 -0.27 14.61
N THR A 93 8.33 0.63 13.80
CA THR A 93 8.83 1.93 14.27
C THR A 93 7.77 2.70 15.05
N LEU A 94 6.53 2.75 14.55
CA LEU A 94 5.42 3.44 15.22
C LEU A 94 4.98 2.71 16.50
N ALA A 95 4.96 1.38 16.50
CA ALA A 95 4.60 0.60 17.68
C ALA A 95 5.63 0.78 18.81
N ASP A 96 6.92 0.79 18.49
CA ASP A 96 8.01 1.06 19.44
C ASP A 96 7.90 2.46 20.07
N GLN A 97 7.20 3.38 19.39
CA GLN A 97 6.94 4.73 19.89
C GLN A 97 5.59 4.90 20.61
N GLY A 98 4.89 3.81 20.86
CA GLY A 98 3.70 3.80 21.70
C GLY A 98 2.36 3.81 20.98
N TYR A 99 2.31 3.46 19.67
CA TYR A 99 1.06 3.39 18.92
C TYR A 99 0.60 1.94 18.71
N ILE A 100 -0.72 1.70 18.73
CA ILE A 100 -1.28 0.50 18.09
C ILE A 100 -1.22 0.74 16.60
N VAL A 101 -0.57 -0.15 15.85
CA VAL A 101 -0.45 -0.01 14.40
C VAL A 101 -1.12 -1.19 13.71
N ARG A 102 -1.95 -0.91 12.72
CA ARG A 102 -2.63 -1.91 11.90
C ARG A 102 -2.37 -1.66 10.43
N THR A 103 -2.17 -2.72 9.68
CA THR A 103 -2.20 -2.69 8.23
C THR A 103 -3.46 -3.36 7.71
N VAL A 104 -3.87 -3.02 6.49
CA VAL A 104 -4.99 -3.68 5.81
C VAL A 104 -4.53 -4.35 4.53
N LEU A 105 -5.30 -5.32 4.05
CA LEU A 105 -5.19 -5.84 2.69
C LEU A 105 -6.38 -5.35 1.87
N LEU A 106 -6.10 -4.61 0.81
CA LEU A 106 -7.15 -4.15 -0.12
C LEU A 106 -7.68 -5.32 -0.98
N PRO A 107 -8.99 -5.42 -1.24
CA PRO A 107 -9.57 -6.41 -2.14
C PRO A 107 -8.83 -6.53 -3.48
N GLY A 108 -8.62 -7.76 -3.95
CA GLY A 108 -7.88 -8.06 -5.17
C GLY A 108 -6.36 -8.12 -5.01
N HIS A 109 -5.83 -7.84 -3.81
CA HIS A 109 -4.41 -7.92 -3.50
C HIS A 109 -4.06 -9.15 -2.65
N GLY A 110 -2.77 -9.45 -2.56
CA GLY A 110 -2.25 -10.52 -1.71
C GLY A 110 -2.49 -11.93 -2.22
N THR A 111 -3.27 -12.15 -3.25
CA THR A 111 -3.65 -13.45 -3.81
C THR A 111 -2.99 -13.69 -5.17
N ARG A 112 -3.61 -13.26 -6.25
CA ARG A 112 -3.08 -13.29 -7.62
C ARG A 112 -3.58 -12.06 -8.39
N PRO A 113 -2.83 -11.56 -9.39
CA PRO A 113 -3.23 -10.36 -10.13
C PRO A 113 -4.61 -10.41 -10.76
N GLN A 114 -5.07 -11.58 -11.21
CA GLN A 114 -6.39 -11.77 -11.81
C GLN A 114 -7.55 -11.41 -10.88
N ASP A 115 -7.38 -11.52 -9.57
CA ASP A 115 -8.42 -11.20 -8.59
C ASP A 115 -8.72 -9.68 -8.53
N MET A 116 -7.87 -8.86 -9.17
CA MET A 116 -8.08 -7.42 -9.31
C MET A 116 -8.94 -7.03 -10.53
N LEU A 117 -9.29 -7.97 -11.41
CA LEU A 117 -10.06 -7.68 -12.63
C LEU A 117 -11.44 -7.04 -12.35
N ASN A 118 -12.06 -7.37 -11.21
CA ASN A 118 -13.43 -6.95 -10.89
C ASN A 118 -13.54 -6.14 -9.58
N VAL A 119 -12.42 -5.69 -9.00
CA VAL A 119 -12.46 -4.85 -7.79
C VAL A 119 -13.01 -3.46 -8.12
N THR A 120 -13.55 -2.81 -7.09
CA THR A 120 -14.06 -1.44 -7.17
C THR A 120 -13.41 -0.55 -6.12
N LEU A 121 -13.34 0.75 -6.42
CA LEU A 121 -12.89 1.77 -5.45
C LEU A 121 -13.75 1.73 -4.17
N ALA A 122 -15.05 1.50 -4.30
CA ALA A 122 -15.96 1.40 -3.16
C ALA A 122 -15.57 0.27 -2.18
N GLN A 123 -15.12 -0.88 -2.69
CA GLN A 123 -14.62 -1.98 -1.86
C GLN A 123 -13.34 -1.59 -1.11
N TRP A 124 -12.41 -0.87 -1.76
CA TRP A 124 -11.20 -0.37 -1.09
C TRP A 124 -11.53 0.66 -0.01
N GLN A 125 -12.41 1.61 -0.31
CA GLN A 125 -12.90 2.60 0.67
C GLN A 125 -13.62 1.94 1.85
N GLN A 126 -14.36 0.86 1.61
CA GLN A 126 -15.05 0.11 2.67
C GLN A 126 -14.07 -0.48 3.68
N VAL A 127 -12.99 -1.11 3.24
CA VAL A 127 -11.96 -1.66 4.13
C VAL A 127 -11.35 -0.54 5.00
N VAL A 128 -11.01 0.59 4.40
CA VAL A 128 -10.46 1.74 5.16
C VAL A 128 -11.46 2.22 6.20
N ARG A 129 -12.72 2.41 5.81
CA ARG A 129 -13.80 2.87 6.70
C ARG A 129 -14.01 1.92 7.88
N GLU A 130 -14.12 0.63 7.63
CA GLU A 130 -14.37 -0.38 8.66
C GLU A 130 -13.21 -0.47 9.65
N GLN A 131 -11.98 -0.52 9.15
CA GLN A 131 -10.80 -0.68 9.99
C GLN A 131 -10.42 0.61 10.74
N ALA A 132 -10.63 1.79 10.15
CA ALA A 132 -10.48 3.06 10.84
C ALA A 132 -11.52 3.22 11.95
N ALA A 133 -12.79 2.97 11.67
CA ALA A 133 -13.85 3.03 12.66
C ALA A 133 -13.67 2.01 13.79
N GLN A 134 -13.10 0.83 13.51
CA GLN A 134 -12.77 -0.14 14.53
C GLN A 134 -11.63 0.35 15.43
N LEU A 135 -10.56 0.88 14.85
CA LEU A 135 -9.42 1.40 15.61
C LEU A 135 -9.83 2.60 16.50
N SER A 136 -10.72 3.47 16.02
CA SER A 136 -11.24 4.61 16.77
C SER A 136 -12.02 4.23 18.06
N ARG A 137 -12.54 3.00 18.14
CA ARG A 137 -13.18 2.52 19.38
C ARG A 137 -12.19 2.05 20.43
N GLU A 138 -10.95 1.78 20.05
CA GLU A 138 -9.94 1.19 20.91
C GLU A 138 -8.95 2.24 21.46
N VAL A 139 -8.81 3.37 20.77
CA VAL A 139 -7.85 4.43 21.13
C VAL A 139 -8.44 5.83 20.95
N PRO A 140 -7.98 6.81 21.76
CA PRO A 140 -8.54 8.17 21.73
C PRO A 140 -8.10 9.02 20.53
N LYS A 141 -6.97 8.67 19.90
CA LYS A 141 -6.40 9.38 18.74
C LYS A 141 -6.10 8.39 17.63
N VAL A 142 -6.62 8.61 16.44
CA VAL A 142 -6.33 7.79 15.24
C VAL A 142 -5.66 8.64 14.18
N TYR A 143 -4.54 8.13 13.68
CA TYR A 143 -3.85 8.63 12.50
C TYR A 143 -4.03 7.63 11.36
N LEU A 144 -4.04 8.12 10.13
CA LEU A 144 -4.10 7.27 8.95
C LEU A 144 -2.83 7.44 8.14
N GLY A 145 -2.26 6.33 7.68
CA GLY A 145 -1.13 6.34 6.79
C GLY A 145 -1.44 5.60 5.49
N GLY A 146 -0.87 6.05 4.40
CA GLY A 146 -1.06 5.41 3.11
C GLY A 146 0.13 5.56 2.19
N PHE A 147 0.35 4.52 1.38
CA PHE A 147 1.33 4.51 0.32
C PHE A 147 0.63 4.59 -1.05
N SER A 148 1.06 5.52 -1.89
CA SER A 148 0.58 5.63 -3.29
C SER A 148 -0.95 5.72 -3.35
N THR A 149 -1.64 4.77 -3.95
CA THR A 149 -3.12 4.66 -3.96
C THR A 149 -3.70 4.63 -2.54
N GLY A 150 -3.05 3.96 -1.61
CA GLY A 150 -3.46 3.94 -0.20
C GLY A 150 -3.50 5.34 0.42
N ALA A 151 -2.59 6.23 0.02
CA ALA A 151 -2.58 7.63 0.46
C ALA A 151 -3.84 8.40 -0.03
N ASN A 152 -4.31 8.12 -1.25
CA ASN A 152 -5.56 8.70 -1.76
C ASN A 152 -6.76 8.26 -0.92
N LEU A 153 -6.82 6.96 -0.57
CA LEU A 153 -7.92 6.39 0.20
C LEU A 153 -7.98 6.98 1.62
N VAL A 154 -6.84 7.07 2.30
CA VAL A 154 -6.80 7.64 3.66
C VAL A 154 -7.05 9.14 3.67
N LEU A 155 -6.62 9.87 2.63
CA LEU A 155 -6.94 11.28 2.47
C LEU A 155 -8.44 11.49 2.30
N ASP A 156 -9.09 10.73 1.39
CA ASP A 156 -10.53 10.82 1.17
C ASP A 156 -11.32 10.55 2.46
N TYR A 157 -10.95 9.52 3.21
CA TYR A 157 -11.58 9.21 4.49
C TYR A 157 -11.39 10.34 5.51
N ALA A 158 -10.17 10.87 5.65
CA ALA A 158 -9.84 11.92 6.61
C ALA A 158 -10.57 13.25 6.34
N TYR A 159 -10.93 13.54 5.09
CA TYR A 159 -11.75 14.70 4.75
C TYR A 159 -13.22 14.57 5.19
N GLN A 160 -13.66 13.35 5.43
CA GLN A 160 -15.05 13.05 5.83
C GLN A 160 -15.18 12.78 7.33
N HIS A 161 -14.06 12.70 8.08
CA HIS A 161 -14.03 12.28 9.48
C HIS A 161 -13.14 13.21 10.30
N ASP A 162 -13.77 14.10 11.05
CA ASP A 162 -13.07 15.12 11.84
C ASP A 162 -12.37 14.56 13.09
N ASP A 163 -12.62 13.31 13.45
CA ASP A 163 -11.97 12.58 14.55
C ASP A 163 -10.57 12.05 14.17
N ILE A 164 -10.20 12.02 12.89
CA ILE A 164 -8.84 11.66 12.46
C ILE A 164 -7.85 12.73 12.86
N ALA A 165 -6.80 12.35 13.59
CA ALA A 165 -5.85 13.28 14.21
C ALA A 165 -4.80 13.83 13.22
N GLY A 166 -4.45 13.09 12.17
CA GLY A 166 -3.48 13.49 11.16
C GLY A 166 -3.18 12.39 10.14
N LEU A 167 -2.29 12.67 9.18
CA LEU A 167 -1.97 11.80 8.06
C LEU A 167 -0.48 11.53 7.92
N LEU A 168 -0.15 10.32 7.45
CA LEU A 168 1.19 9.87 7.06
C LEU A 168 1.14 9.44 5.59
N LEU A 169 1.63 10.26 4.68
CA LEU A 169 1.49 10.08 3.23
C LEU A 169 2.83 9.75 2.59
N PHE A 170 2.95 8.54 2.07
CA PHE A 170 4.16 8.04 1.41
C PHE A 170 3.91 7.98 -0.09
N SER A 171 4.67 8.74 -0.89
CA SER A 171 4.48 8.87 -2.34
C SER A 171 3.00 8.97 -2.73
N PRO A 172 2.24 9.97 -2.23
CA PRO A 172 0.79 10.02 -2.43
C PRO A 172 0.43 10.20 -3.89
N ALA A 173 -0.40 9.30 -4.40
CA ALA A 173 -0.71 9.21 -5.83
C ALA A 173 -1.84 10.18 -6.25
N PHE A 174 -1.73 11.46 -5.87
CA PHE A 174 -2.72 12.49 -6.19
C PHE A 174 -2.87 12.74 -7.69
N ARG A 175 -1.76 12.65 -8.43
CA ARG A 175 -1.72 12.74 -9.89
C ARG A 175 -0.66 11.79 -10.42
N SER A 176 -1.02 11.00 -11.44
CA SER A 176 -0.05 10.18 -12.17
C SER A 176 0.81 11.05 -13.09
N ASP A 177 2.07 10.67 -13.26
CA ASP A 177 2.94 11.22 -14.31
C ASP A 177 2.53 10.74 -15.72
N SER A 178 1.88 9.58 -15.79
CA SER A 178 1.38 9.02 -17.06
C SER A 178 0.19 9.79 -17.61
N ALA A 179 0.35 10.34 -18.82
CA ALA A 179 -0.71 11.04 -19.55
C ALA A 179 -1.89 10.12 -19.95
N TYR A 180 -1.75 8.81 -19.83
CA TYR A 180 -2.75 7.84 -20.33
C TYR A 180 -3.57 7.15 -19.24
N VAL A 181 -3.29 7.39 -17.96
CA VAL A 181 -4.02 6.74 -16.86
C VAL A 181 -5.52 7.06 -16.90
N TRP A 182 -5.90 8.26 -17.34
CA TRP A 182 -7.30 8.68 -17.41
C TRP A 182 -8.15 7.88 -18.40
N VAL A 183 -7.54 7.19 -19.39
CA VAL A 183 -8.29 6.35 -20.32
C VAL A 183 -8.55 4.94 -19.79
N THR A 184 -7.86 4.52 -18.72
CA THR A 184 -7.99 3.16 -18.18
C THR A 184 -9.42 2.78 -17.77
N PRO A 185 -10.26 3.68 -17.22
CA PRO A 185 -11.67 3.36 -16.98
C PRO A 185 -12.45 2.91 -18.22
N TRP A 186 -12.13 3.49 -19.36
CA TRP A 186 -12.82 3.21 -20.61
C TRP A 186 -12.31 1.95 -21.29
N ILE A 187 -11.00 1.71 -21.26
CA ILE A 187 -10.39 0.58 -21.97
C ILE A 187 -10.39 -0.71 -21.14
N SER A 188 -10.59 -0.67 -19.84
CA SER A 188 -10.61 -1.85 -18.96
C SER A 188 -11.69 -2.87 -19.36
N TRP A 189 -12.77 -2.43 -20.01
CA TRP A 189 -13.86 -3.27 -20.51
C TRP A 189 -13.47 -4.12 -21.73
N VAL A 190 -12.55 -3.63 -22.57
CA VAL A 190 -12.15 -4.28 -23.84
C VAL A 190 -10.73 -4.83 -23.76
N ARG A 191 -9.90 -4.32 -22.86
CA ARG A 191 -8.52 -4.73 -22.67
C ARG A 191 -8.24 -4.97 -21.18
N PRO A 192 -8.44 -6.19 -20.69
CA PRO A 192 -8.24 -6.53 -19.27
C PRO A 192 -6.82 -6.30 -18.77
N TRP A 193 -5.82 -6.34 -19.67
CA TRP A 193 -4.41 -6.14 -19.35
C TRP A 193 -3.78 -5.11 -20.29
N LEU A 194 -3.00 -4.17 -19.76
CA LEU A 194 -2.22 -3.22 -20.56
C LEU A 194 -0.99 -3.88 -21.19
N ALA A 195 -0.34 -4.78 -20.45
CA ALA A 195 0.71 -5.66 -20.94
C ALA A 195 0.22 -7.11 -20.89
N GLU A 196 0.66 -7.94 -21.82
CA GLU A 196 0.29 -9.36 -21.82
C GLU A 196 0.68 -10.00 -20.48
N PRO A 197 -0.25 -10.72 -19.84
CA PRO A 197 -0.04 -11.22 -18.49
C PRO A 197 1.01 -12.32 -18.39
N ASP A 198 1.32 -13.00 -19.46
CA ASP A 198 2.25 -14.14 -19.46
C ASP A 198 3.10 -14.14 -20.74
N ASP A 199 3.97 -13.13 -20.84
CA ASP A 199 4.92 -13.00 -21.95
C ASP A 199 6.19 -13.86 -21.80
N GLY A 200 6.28 -14.66 -20.73
CA GLY A 200 7.42 -15.53 -20.41
C GLY A 200 8.68 -14.77 -19.97
N VAL A 201 8.63 -13.45 -19.97
CA VAL A 201 9.78 -12.58 -19.68
C VAL A 201 9.64 -11.95 -18.30
N ARG A 202 8.42 -11.58 -17.93
CA ARG A 202 8.11 -10.88 -16.69
C ARG A 202 7.25 -11.74 -15.77
N PRO A 203 7.70 -12.01 -14.53
CA PRO A 203 6.85 -12.70 -13.56
C PRO A 203 5.62 -11.84 -13.23
N MET A 204 4.48 -12.50 -13.02
CA MET A 204 3.23 -11.81 -12.67
C MET A 204 3.32 -11.10 -11.32
N GLN A 205 4.05 -11.68 -10.37
CA GLN A 205 4.17 -11.19 -9.00
C GLN A 205 5.47 -11.64 -8.35
N THR A 206 5.84 -10.92 -7.29
CA THR A 206 6.85 -11.31 -6.30
C THR A 206 6.16 -11.91 -5.06
N PRO A 207 6.90 -12.37 -4.05
CA PRO A 207 6.30 -12.83 -2.79
C PRO A 207 5.39 -11.82 -2.10
N VAL A 208 5.51 -10.52 -2.36
CA VAL A 208 4.78 -9.48 -1.63
C VAL A 208 4.14 -8.39 -2.50
N ARG A 209 4.28 -8.47 -3.84
CA ARG A 209 3.63 -7.49 -4.73
C ARG A 209 3.37 -8.05 -6.12
N TYR A 210 2.40 -7.48 -6.81
CA TYR A 210 2.15 -7.73 -8.23
C TYR A 210 3.11 -6.89 -9.09
N LEU A 211 3.68 -7.50 -10.10
CA LEU A 211 4.49 -6.85 -11.13
C LEU A 211 3.67 -6.55 -12.38
N ASN A 212 2.57 -7.26 -12.56
CA ASN A 212 1.60 -7.00 -13.62
C ASN A 212 0.22 -6.79 -12.99
N VAL A 213 -0.36 -5.62 -13.24
CA VAL A 213 -1.66 -5.21 -12.68
C VAL A 213 -2.67 -5.13 -13.81
N PRO A 214 -3.89 -5.69 -13.66
CA PRO A 214 -4.96 -5.54 -14.65
C PRO A 214 -5.31 -4.08 -14.91
N THR A 215 -5.80 -3.78 -16.10
CA THR A 215 -6.25 -2.44 -16.50
C THR A 215 -7.29 -1.87 -15.52
N ASN A 216 -8.17 -2.72 -14.98
CA ASN A 216 -9.13 -2.31 -13.97
C ASN A 216 -8.46 -1.78 -12.68
N GLY A 217 -7.34 -2.36 -12.24
CA GLY A 217 -6.57 -1.84 -11.11
C GLY A 217 -6.14 -0.39 -11.32
N PHE A 218 -5.64 -0.08 -12.53
CA PHE A 218 -5.30 1.31 -12.91
C PHE A 218 -6.52 2.22 -13.02
N ALA A 219 -7.68 1.69 -13.45
CA ALA A 219 -8.93 2.45 -13.46
C ALA A 219 -9.36 2.84 -12.04
N GLN A 220 -9.32 1.90 -11.08
CA GLN A 220 -9.66 2.19 -9.69
C GLN A 220 -8.65 3.16 -9.04
N PHE A 221 -7.37 3.02 -9.36
CA PHE A 221 -6.35 4.01 -9.01
C PHE A 221 -6.71 5.40 -9.56
N HIS A 222 -7.04 5.50 -10.83
CA HIS A 222 -7.44 6.78 -11.45
C HIS A 222 -8.62 7.43 -10.71
N TYR A 223 -9.66 6.66 -10.41
CA TYR A 223 -10.81 7.17 -9.65
C TYR A 223 -10.40 7.68 -8.26
N SER A 224 -9.54 6.95 -7.55
CA SER A 224 -9.04 7.39 -6.24
C SER A 224 -8.24 8.69 -6.34
N SER A 225 -7.44 8.84 -7.39
CA SER A 225 -6.64 10.04 -7.68
C SER A 225 -7.51 11.25 -8.00
N VAL A 226 -8.58 11.08 -8.80
CA VAL A 226 -9.57 12.14 -9.06
C VAL A 226 -10.23 12.58 -7.76
N LEU A 227 -10.68 11.63 -6.95
CA LEU A 227 -11.34 11.91 -5.68
C LEU A 227 -10.42 12.66 -4.71
N ALA A 228 -9.16 12.24 -4.57
CA ALA A 228 -8.17 12.93 -3.74
C ALA A 228 -7.98 14.39 -4.17
N ARG A 229 -7.86 14.66 -5.47
CA ARG A 229 -7.75 16.03 -5.99
C ARG A 229 -9.01 16.86 -5.71
N GLN A 230 -10.20 16.29 -5.90
CA GLN A 230 -11.46 16.95 -5.57
C GLN A 230 -11.52 17.35 -4.08
N ARG A 231 -11.07 16.48 -3.16
CA ARG A 231 -10.99 16.81 -1.73
C ARG A 231 -10.05 17.99 -1.47
N LEU A 232 -8.86 17.95 -2.06
CA LEU A 232 -7.86 19.01 -1.93
C LEU A 232 -8.37 20.35 -2.52
N GLU A 233 -9.15 20.31 -3.59
CA GLU A 233 -9.76 21.51 -4.20
C GLU A 233 -10.87 22.12 -3.34
N GLN A 234 -11.68 21.29 -2.65
CA GLN A 234 -12.82 21.74 -1.84
C GLN A 234 -12.39 22.61 -0.65
N LYS A 235 -11.39 22.18 0.11
CA LYS A 235 -10.89 22.93 1.28
C LYS A 235 -9.44 22.51 1.62
N PRO A 236 -8.65 23.39 2.24
CA PRO A 236 -7.36 23.00 2.81
C PRO A 236 -7.51 21.94 3.92
N TYR A 237 -6.51 21.09 4.05
CA TYR A 237 -6.40 20.13 5.15
C TYR A 237 -5.61 20.76 6.31
N GLY A 238 -6.28 21.01 7.43
CA GLY A 238 -5.74 21.79 8.55
C GLY A 238 -5.15 20.98 9.71
N LYS A 239 -4.98 19.65 9.57
CA LYS A 239 -4.39 18.80 10.59
C LYS A 239 -2.95 18.41 10.24
N PRO A 240 -2.14 17.91 11.23
CA PRO A 240 -0.76 17.52 10.97
C PRO A 240 -0.65 16.47 9.86
N VAL A 241 0.31 16.67 8.94
CA VAL A 241 0.60 15.73 7.87
C VAL A 241 2.11 15.52 7.76
N PHE A 242 2.53 14.29 7.85
CA PHE A 242 3.81 13.85 7.35
C PHE A 242 3.64 13.41 5.90
N MET A 243 4.47 13.92 5.01
CA MET A 243 4.50 13.52 3.61
C MET A 243 5.93 13.23 3.20
N VAL A 244 6.14 12.24 2.35
CA VAL A 244 7.45 11.94 1.76
C VAL A 244 7.31 11.59 0.30
N ILE A 245 8.16 12.17 -0.55
CA ILE A 245 8.24 11.92 -1.99
C ILE A 245 9.70 11.95 -2.46
N THR A 246 9.93 11.38 -3.63
CA THR A 246 11.20 11.54 -4.36
C THR A 246 10.99 12.36 -5.62
N GLU A 247 12.00 13.16 -6.00
CA GLU A 247 11.98 13.99 -7.20
C GLU A 247 11.81 13.19 -8.48
N HIS A 248 12.45 12.02 -8.53
CA HIS A 248 12.55 11.16 -9.71
C HIS A 248 11.48 10.05 -9.74
N ASP A 249 10.36 10.24 -9.07
CA ASP A 249 9.26 9.28 -9.02
C ASP A 249 8.65 9.06 -10.41
N SER A 250 8.79 7.85 -10.96
CA SER A 250 8.29 7.47 -12.29
C SER A 250 6.77 7.21 -12.36
N VAL A 251 6.08 7.35 -11.23
CA VAL A 251 4.65 7.05 -11.11
C VAL A 251 3.83 8.34 -10.94
N LEU A 252 4.41 9.33 -10.24
CA LEU A 252 3.70 10.51 -9.76
C LEU A 252 4.13 11.79 -10.49
N ASP A 253 3.19 12.70 -10.67
CA ASP A 253 3.48 14.13 -10.88
C ASP A 253 3.95 14.73 -9.54
N THR A 254 5.24 14.66 -9.28
CA THR A 254 5.87 15.10 -8.02
C THR A 254 5.72 16.59 -7.80
N ARG A 255 5.69 17.39 -8.88
CA ARG A 255 5.47 18.82 -8.81
C ARG A 255 4.06 19.13 -8.31
N TYR A 256 3.04 18.43 -8.83
CA TYR A 256 1.69 18.58 -8.34
C TYR A 256 1.56 18.24 -6.85
N VAL A 257 2.25 17.18 -6.38
CA VAL A 257 2.25 16.79 -4.97
C VAL A 257 2.89 17.86 -4.10
N LEU A 258 4.04 18.40 -4.51
CA LEU A 258 4.73 19.49 -3.82
C LEU A 258 3.86 20.77 -3.75
N ASP A 259 3.27 21.16 -4.87
CA ASP A 259 2.39 22.33 -4.94
C ASP A 259 1.14 22.13 -4.06
N SER A 260 0.59 20.92 -4.06
CA SER A 260 -0.54 20.57 -3.18
C SER A 260 -0.14 20.66 -1.71
N PHE A 261 1.06 20.16 -1.32
CA PHE A 261 1.55 20.29 0.05
C PHE A 261 1.66 21.76 0.46
N ASN A 262 2.25 22.60 -0.38
CA ASN A 262 2.44 24.00 -0.09
C ASN A 262 1.13 24.78 0.06
N GLN A 263 0.12 24.47 -0.75
CA GLN A 263 -1.11 25.24 -0.85
C GLN A 263 -2.27 24.67 -0.03
N ARG A 264 -2.31 23.35 0.17
CA ARG A 264 -3.48 22.64 0.71
C ARG A 264 -3.27 22.03 2.08
N PHE A 265 -2.04 21.74 2.49
CA PHE A 265 -1.75 21.20 3.83
C PHE A 265 -1.25 22.34 4.73
N THR A 266 -2.18 22.96 5.47
CA THR A 266 -1.92 24.25 6.12
C THR A 266 -1.43 24.17 7.56
N HIS A 267 -1.46 23.00 8.19
CA HIS A 267 -1.01 22.86 9.58
C HIS A 267 0.50 23.17 9.70
N PRO A 268 0.91 24.05 10.63
CA PRO A 268 2.32 24.49 10.76
C PRO A 268 3.26 23.34 11.17
N GLY A 269 2.76 22.33 11.87
CA GLY A 269 3.49 21.12 12.23
C GLY A 269 3.68 20.12 11.08
N SER A 270 3.01 20.30 9.93
CA SER A 270 3.19 19.40 8.77
C SER A 270 4.59 19.46 8.22
N ARG A 271 5.11 18.33 7.75
CA ARG A 271 6.43 18.21 7.10
C ARG A 271 6.32 17.38 5.83
N LEU A 272 7.01 17.87 4.77
CA LEU A 272 7.27 17.11 3.56
C LEU A 272 8.76 16.79 3.49
N VAL A 273 9.10 15.52 3.40
CA VAL A 273 10.45 15.05 3.09
C VAL A 273 10.57 14.91 1.57
N TRP A 274 11.57 15.57 1.00
CA TRP A 274 11.88 15.55 -0.42
C TRP A 274 13.24 14.90 -0.64
N TYR A 275 13.26 13.78 -1.35
CA TYR A 275 14.50 13.15 -1.80
C TYR A 275 14.78 13.56 -3.24
N GLY A 276 15.92 14.21 -3.46
CA GLY A 276 16.32 14.80 -4.73
C GLY A 276 17.16 16.06 -4.50
N THR A 277 17.31 16.86 -5.54
CA THR A 277 17.84 18.20 -5.40
C THR A 277 16.83 19.07 -4.66
N SER A 278 17.27 20.12 -3.98
CA SER A 278 16.36 21.06 -3.32
C SER A 278 15.36 21.63 -4.33
N PRO A 279 14.05 21.49 -4.10
CA PRO A 279 13.05 21.91 -5.08
C PRO A 279 13.10 23.43 -5.24
N GLN A 280 13.43 23.89 -6.44
CA GLN A 280 13.55 25.34 -6.75
C GLN A 280 12.21 26.08 -6.54
N ALA A 281 11.08 25.38 -6.68
CA ALA A 281 9.74 25.94 -6.51
C ALA A 281 9.35 26.16 -5.04
N ALA A 282 10.12 25.67 -4.06
CA ALA A 282 9.85 25.87 -2.64
C ALA A 282 11.11 26.29 -1.85
N PRO A 283 11.94 27.20 -2.37
CA PRO A 283 13.23 27.52 -1.77
C PRO A 283 13.13 28.13 -0.36
N GLN A 284 11.94 28.42 0.13
CA GLN A 284 11.71 29.11 1.41
C GLN A 284 10.62 28.49 2.29
N ASN A 285 10.07 27.32 1.95
CA ASN A 285 9.11 26.66 2.83
C ASN A 285 9.85 25.80 3.88
N PRO A 286 9.94 26.25 5.16
CA PRO A 286 10.66 25.51 6.20
C PRO A 286 10.01 24.17 6.56
N ARG A 287 8.83 23.87 6.02
CA ARG A 287 8.14 22.60 6.18
C ARG A 287 8.59 21.54 5.17
N VAL A 288 9.36 21.93 4.14
CA VAL A 288 9.94 21.01 3.15
C VAL A 288 11.39 20.71 3.53
N LEU A 289 11.69 19.46 3.80
CA LEU A 289 13.00 18.98 4.26
C LEU A 289 13.63 18.13 3.16
N ALA A 290 14.64 18.68 2.46
CA ALA A 290 15.28 17.99 1.35
C ALA A 290 16.49 17.16 1.79
N ARG A 291 16.70 16.02 1.10
CA ARG A 291 17.90 15.18 1.15
C ARG A 291 18.28 14.76 -0.27
N ASN A 292 19.59 14.72 -0.53
CA ASN A 292 20.11 14.24 -1.80
C ASN A 292 19.78 12.76 -2.00
N ASP A 293 19.32 12.39 -3.17
CA ASP A 293 18.97 11.01 -3.56
C ASP A 293 20.06 10.35 -4.44
N TYR A 294 21.10 11.09 -4.84
CA TYR A 294 22.29 10.54 -5.49
C TYR A 294 23.34 10.21 -4.44
N LEU A 295 23.57 8.92 -4.19
CA LEU A 295 24.49 8.39 -3.17
C LEU A 295 25.41 7.33 -3.81
N PRO A 296 26.45 7.78 -4.55
CA PRO A 296 27.31 6.88 -5.31
C PRO A 296 28.08 5.88 -4.44
N GLU A 297 28.39 6.22 -3.20
CA GLU A 297 29.02 5.32 -2.23
C GLU A 297 28.16 4.14 -1.82
N LEU A 298 26.83 4.24 -2.02
CA LEU A 298 25.86 3.16 -1.83
C LEU A 298 25.36 2.58 -3.15
N HIS A 299 25.97 2.97 -4.28
CA HIS A 299 25.52 2.63 -5.63
C HIS A 299 24.06 3.03 -5.87
N ILE A 300 23.62 4.19 -5.37
CA ILE A 300 22.28 4.72 -5.59
C ILE A 300 22.38 5.90 -6.55
N SER A 301 21.75 5.76 -7.72
CA SER A 301 21.67 6.82 -8.74
C SER A 301 20.53 7.79 -8.47
N GLN A 302 19.41 7.30 -7.98
CA GLN A 302 18.26 8.09 -7.55
C GLN A 302 17.29 7.24 -6.73
N PHE A 303 16.44 7.91 -5.94
CA PHE A 303 15.41 7.21 -5.18
C PHE A 303 14.24 6.77 -6.07
N SER A 304 13.52 5.74 -5.64
CA SER A 304 12.37 5.19 -6.33
C SER A 304 11.07 5.47 -5.57
N HIS A 305 9.94 5.34 -6.28
CA HIS A 305 8.59 5.44 -5.73
C HIS A 305 8.39 4.65 -4.43
N MET A 306 8.93 3.43 -4.34
CA MET A 306 8.77 2.55 -3.18
C MET A 306 9.97 2.58 -2.21
N GLY A 307 11.11 3.10 -2.63
CA GLY A 307 12.34 3.11 -1.84
C GLY A 307 12.26 3.96 -0.55
N LEU A 308 11.14 4.63 -0.32
CA LEU A 308 10.88 5.48 0.84
C LEU A 308 10.38 4.70 2.07
N LEU A 309 9.94 3.44 1.88
CA LEU A 309 9.14 2.69 2.85
C LEU A 309 9.97 1.81 3.78
N PHE A 310 11.08 1.28 3.29
CA PHE A 310 11.78 0.19 3.95
C PHE A 310 13.11 0.64 4.54
N SER A 311 13.39 0.10 5.73
CA SER A 311 14.71 0.22 6.36
C SER A 311 15.78 -0.53 5.53
N PRO A 312 17.05 -0.10 5.57
CA PRO A 312 18.16 -0.92 5.06
C PRO A 312 18.24 -2.32 5.68
N ASP A 313 17.70 -2.50 6.87
CA ASP A 313 17.67 -3.80 7.59
C ASP A 313 16.45 -4.67 7.20
N ASN A 314 15.63 -4.24 6.22
CA ASN A 314 14.46 -5.02 5.80
C ASN A 314 14.88 -6.37 5.22
N PRO A 315 14.35 -7.51 5.70
CA PRO A 315 14.81 -8.84 5.30
C PRO A 315 14.48 -9.20 3.85
N LEU A 316 13.48 -8.56 3.23
CA LEU A 316 13.17 -8.77 1.82
C LEU A 316 13.83 -7.72 0.93
N TYR A 317 13.79 -6.45 1.30
CA TYR A 317 14.09 -5.33 0.42
C TYR A 317 15.33 -4.51 0.77
N GLY A 318 15.98 -4.77 1.90
CA GLY A 318 17.26 -4.12 2.23
C GLY A 318 18.39 -4.51 1.25
N PRO A 319 19.56 -3.89 1.31
CA PRO A 319 20.72 -4.22 0.47
C PRO A 319 21.13 -5.68 0.54
N GLN A 320 20.89 -6.34 1.67
CA GLN A 320 21.12 -7.77 1.93
C GLN A 320 19.82 -8.58 1.89
N GLY A 321 18.71 -7.97 1.48
CA GLY A 321 17.40 -8.59 1.42
C GLY A 321 17.31 -9.68 0.34
N SER A 322 16.39 -10.62 0.54
CA SER A 322 16.23 -11.77 -0.35
C SER A 322 15.51 -11.43 -1.68
N GLN A 323 14.96 -10.23 -1.83
CA GLN A 323 14.15 -9.81 -2.98
C GLN A 323 14.77 -8.60 -3.69
N ARG A 324 15.65 -8.85 -4.65
CA ARG A 324 16.14 -7.81 -5.55
C ARG A 324 15.19 -7.66 -6.74
N ILE A 325 14.72 -6.46 -7.02
CA ILE A 325 13.85 -6.20 -8.15
C ILE A 325 14.71 -5.79 -9.36
N CYS A 326 15.09 -6.75 -10.18
CA CYS A 326 15.83 -6.55 -11.44
C CYS A 326 14.94 -6.06 -12.58
N TRP A 327 13.64 -6.16 -12.41
CA TRP A 327 12.62 -5.65 -13.32
C TRP A 327 12.51 -4.12 -13.17
N ASN A 328 13.40 -3.41 -13.81
CA ASN A 328 13.53 -1.96 -13.63
C ASN A 328 13.44 -1.15 -14.94
N GLY A 329 12.82 -1.70 -15.98
CA GLY A 329 12.69 -1.01 -17.27
C GLY A 329 14.01 -0.97 -18.08
N GLN A 330 15.02 -1.72 -17.65
CA GLN A 330 16.30 -1.85 -18.34
C GLN A 330 16.24 -2.91 -19.46
N PRO A 331 17.19 -2.93 -20.42
CA PRO A 331 17.29 -3.97 -21.44
C PRO A 331 17.37 -5.37 -20.87
N LEU A 332 16.83 -6.37 -21.58
CA LEU A 332 16.81 -7.77 -21.14
C LEU A 332 18.20 -8.33 -20.79
N PRO A 333 19.30 -8.03 -21.52
CA PRO A 333 20.63 -8.47 -21.12
C PRO A 333 21.08 -7.95 -19.76
N ASP A 334 20.80 -6.67 -19.45
CA ASP A 334 21.16 -6.07 -18.16
C ASP A 334 20.27 -6.59 -17.03
N MET A 335 19.00 -6.85 -17.31
CA MET A 335 18.11 -7.53 -16.37
C MET A 335 18.64 -8.96 -16.04
N ALA A 336 19.08 -9.71 -17.04
CA ALA A 336 19.64 -11.04 -16.85
C ALA A 336 20.91 -11.00 -16.00
N ARG A 337 21.79 -10.03 -16.20
CA ARG A 337 23.00 -9.79 -15.38
C ARG A 337 22.63 -9.48 -13.92
N CYS A 338 21.62 -8.62 -13.70
CA CYS A 338 21.10 -8.34 -12.37
C CYS A 338 20.58 -9.61 -11.68
N MET A 339 19.79 -10.44 -12.40
CA MET A 339 19.26 -11.70 -11.89
C MET A 339 20.35 -12.74 -11.61
N ALA A 340 21.46 -12.71 -12.38
CA ALA A 340 22.64 -13.54 -12.15
C ALA A 340 23.46 -13.11 -10.92
N GLY A 341 23.10 -12.01 -10.26
CA GLY A 341 23.74 -11.56 -9.02
C GLY A 341 24.91 -10.58 -9.24
N GLU A 342 25.08 -10.03 -10.45
CA GLU A 342 26.09 -8.99 -10.67
C GLU A 342 25.86 -7.78 -9.78
N PRO A 343 26.91 -7.00 -9.45
CA PRO A 343 26.78 -5.74 -8.75
C PRO A 343 25.86 -4.77 -9.50
N VAL A 344 24.95 -4.12 -8.77
CA VAL A 344 23.97 -3.22 -9.37
C VAL A 344 24.08 -1.82 -8.80
N TRP A 345 23.60 -0.84 -9.59
CA TRP A 345 23.19 0.46 -9.12
C TRP A 345 21.69 0.46 -8.86
N TYR A 346 21.25 1.21 -7.86
CA TYR A 346 19.84 1.31 -7.50
C TYR A 346 19.24 2.60 -8.06
N SER A 347 18.04 2.49 -8.63
CA SER A 347 17.34 3.64 -9.20
C SER A 347 15.83 3.45 -9.18
N ASP A 348 15.08 4.44 -9.67
CA ASP A 348 13.66 4.27 -9.99
C ASP A 348 13.48 3.52 -11.32
N TRP A 349 12.23 3.16 -11.62
CA TRP A 349 11.87 2.42 -12.83
C TRP A 349 12.18 3.21 -14.11
N GLY A 350 12.80 2.54 -15.06
CA GLY A 350 13.12 3.12 -16.36
C GLY A 350 14.40 3.95 -16.42
N TYR A 351 15.01 4.27 -15.26
CA TYR A 351 16.28 4.99 -15.26
C TYR A 351 17.46 4.09 -15.67
N GLN A 352 18.32 4.59 -16.54
CA GLN A 352 19.46 3.87 -17.08
C GLN A 352 20.69 4.78 -17.20
N GLU A 353 21.86 4.20 -16.94
CA GLU A 353 23.16 4.86 -17.15
C GLU A 353 24.07 3.94 -17.96
N PRO A 354 24.84 4.48 -18.92
CA PRO A 354 25.77 3.69 -19.71
C PRO A 354 26.75 2.89 -18.84
N GLY A 355 26.87 1.58 -19.12
CA GLY A 355 27.79 0.69 -18.43
C GLY A 355 27.35 0.24 -17.03
N LYS A 356 26.19 0.64 -16.55
CA LYS A 356 25.63 0.22 -15.25
C LYS A 356 24.45 -0.74 -15.43
N VAL A 357 24.40 -1.75 -14.59
CA VAL A 357 23.22 -2.62 -14.41
C VAL A 357 22.39 -2.05 -13.27
N HIS A 358 21.10 -1.86 -13.48
CA HIS A 358 20.22 -1.26 -12.48
C HIS A 358 19.28 -2.27 -11.83
N ALA A 359 19.00 -2.07 -10.54
CA ALA A 359 17.89 -2.67 -9.82
C ALA A 359 17.01 -1.56 -9.23
N ARG A 360 15.74 -1.87 -8.96
CA ARG A 360 14.86 -0.95 -8.25
C ARG A 360 15.42 -0.65 -6.87
N LEU A 361 15.53 0.61 -6.50
CA LEU A 361 15.80 0.97 -5.11
C LEU A 361 14.59 0.58 -4.24
N THR A 362 14.81 -0.28 -3.27
CA THR A 362 13.76 -0.81 -2.40
C THR A 362 13.94 -0.44 -0.92
N PHE A 363 14.99 0.29 -0.57
CA PHE A 363 15.29 0.69 0.80
C PHE A 363 15.69 2.16 0.88
N ASN A 364 15.57 2.74 2.07
CA ASN A 364 15.87 4.15 2.34
C ASN A 364 17.09 4.29 3.26
N PRO A 365 18.25 4.72 2.77
CA PRO A 365 19.42 4.96 3.63
C PRO A 365 19.16 6.01 4.74
N TYR A 366 18.22 6.90 4.54
CA TYR A 366 17.82 7.92 5.51
C TYR A 366 16.62 7.49 6.37
N TYR A 367 16.29 6.19 6.45
CA TYR A 367 15.10 5.68 7.11
C TYR A 367 14.94 6.16 8.56
N GLN A 368 16.02 6.14 9.35
CA GLN A 368 15.98 6.59 10.74
C GLN A 368 15.67 8.09 10.85
N TRP A 369 16.30 8.92 10.01
CA TRP A 369 16.02 10.35 9.97
C TRP A 369 14.59 10.64 9.51
N GLN A 370 14.13 9.99 8.46
CA GLN A 370 12.74 10.09 7.98
C GLN A 370 11.75 9.72 9.08
N SER A 371 12.00 8.62 9.79
CA SER A 371 11.17 8.16 10.90
C SER A 371 11.10 9.20 12.03
N GLN A 372 12.22 9.85 12.37
CA GLN A 372 12.23 10.90 13.38
C GLN A 372 11.39 12.11 12.94
N VAL A 373 11.46 12.52 11.66
CA VAL A 373 10.59 13.60 11.13
C VAL A 373 9.12 13.19 11.21
N MET A 374 8.78 11.96 10.84
CA MET A 374 7.42 11.42 10.92
C MET A 374 6.89 11.45 12.38
N LEU A 375 7.68 10.97 13.32
CA LEU A 375 7.31 10.94 14.75
C LEU A 375 7.12 12.34 15.33
N ASN A 376 7.93 13.30 14.93
CA ASN A 376 7.79 14.70 15.36
C ASN A 376 6.46 15.30 14.85
N VAL A 377 5.96 14.90 13.70
CA VAL A 377 4.64 15.33 13.19
C VAL A 377 3.50 14.71 14.00
N LEU A 378 3.62 13.45 14.41
CA LEU A 378 2.60 12.80 15.25
C LEU A 378 2.53 13.37 16.68
N GLY A 379 3.59 13.97 17.17
CA GLY A 379 3.67 14.61 18.49
C GLY A 379 3.06 16.01 18.58
N GLN A 380 2.49 16.53 17.49
CA GLN A 380 1.90 17.89 17.42
C GLN A 380 0.53 18.01 18.09
#